data_772f1032335adf191fbcaf8822913947
#
_entry.id   772f1032335adf191fbcaf8822913947
#
_cell.length_a   1.000
_cell.length_b   1.000
_cell.length_c   1.000
_cell.angle_alpha   90.00
_cell.angle_beta   90.00
_cell.angle_gamma   90.00
#
_symmetry.space_group_name_H-M   'P 1'
#
loop_
_entity.id
_entity.type
_entity.pdbx_description
1 polymer ?
#
loop_
_entity_poly.entity_id
_entity_poly.type
_entity_poly.pdbx_seq_one_letter_code
_entity_poly.pdbx_strand_id
1 'polypeptide(L)'
;QALAAVLAEFDRLHRMLHAWQPSELTALNEAIARGERDIAVSPELTFILQGTAAIAAQSDQLFNPSIGGLVALWGFHSDEFKPLLPDPAALEAMVKARPRMTDLAIADNRVSSANRSVQLDLGGYAKGYALDRAAAILRETGVRNALINIGGNVMALGDKGGQPWRVGIQHRRTAA
;
A
#
# COMPACT_ATOMS: atom_id res chain seq x y z
N GLN A 1 21.70 -16.07 -0.86
CA GLN A 1 21.51 -15.00 -1.87
C GLN A 1 20.03 -14.66 -2.06
N ALA A 2 19.15 -15.60 -2.41
CA ALA A 2 17.73 -15.34 -2.67
C ALA A 2 17.00 -14.61 -1.53
N LEU A 3 17.13 -15.10 -0.28
CA LEU A 3 16.50 -14.47 0.89
C LEU A 3 17.01 -13.03 1.09
N ALA A 4 18.30 -12.80 0.97
CA ALA A 4 18.88 -11.45 1.11
C ALA A 4 18.32 -10.49 0.04
N ALA A 5 18.14 -10.94 -1.20
CA ALA A 5 17.54 -10.14 -2.27
C ALA A 5 16.07 -9.80 -1.97
N VAL A 6 15.29 -10.76 -1.45
CA VAL A 6 13.89 -10.52 -1.05
C VAL A 6 13.80 -9.51 0.10
N LEU A 7 14.65 -9.65 1.13
CA LEU A 7 14.66 -8.70 2.26
C LEU A 7 15.08 -7.29 1.81
N ALA A 8 16.10 -7.18 0.95
CA ALA A 8 16.50 -5.90 0.38
C ALA A 8 15.38 -5.22 -0.43
N GLU A 9 14.60 -6.02 -1.18
CA GLU A 9 13.45 -5.51 -1.91
C GLU A 9 12.34 -5.03 -0.97
N PHE A 10 12.07 -5.75 0.12
CA PHE A 10 11.11 -5.29 1.12
C PHE A 10 11.52 -3.97 1.77
N ASP A 11 12.81 -3.83 2.13
CA ASP A 11 13.35 -2.59 2.68
C ASP A 11 13.26 -1.43 1.67
N ARG A 12 13.50 -1.71 0.38
CA ARG A 12 13.38 -0.72 -0.69
C ARG A 12 11.94 -0.24 -0.87
N LEU A 13 10.99 -1.18 -0.95
CA LEU A 13 9.56 -0.89 -1.07
C LEU A 13 9.03 -0.16 0.16
N HIS A 14 9.46 -0.56 1.35
CA HIS A 14 9.10 0.12 2.59
C HIS A 14 9.52 1.60 2.56
N ARG A 15 10.77 1.89 2.18
CA ARG A 15 11.24 3.28 2.07
C ARG A 15 10.53 4.08 0.97
N MET A 16 10.14 3.45 -0.12
CA MET A 16 9.46 4.12 -1.24
C MET A 16 7.99 4.44 -0.93
N LEU A 17 7.29 3.51 -0.24
CA LEU A 17 5.83 3.55 -0.07
C LEU A 17 5.40 3.89 1.35
N HIS A 18 6.31 4.33 2.22
CA HIS A 18 5.95 4.69 3.60
C HIS A 18 4.96 5.85 3.61
N ALA A 19 3.87 5.72 4.36
CA ALA A 19 2.76 6.68 4.30
C ALA A 19 2.94 7.90 5.21
N TRP A 20 3.85 7.86 6.20
CA TRP A 20 4.05 8.96 7.18
C TRP A 20 5.53 9.25 7.53
N GLN A 21 6.49 8.54 6.95
CA GLN A 21 7.91 8.90 7.01
C GLN A 21 8.37 9.40 5.63
N PRO A 22 9.48 10.13 5.53
CA PRO A 22 10.00 10.63 4.25
C PRO A 22 10.13 9.50 3.23
N SER A 23 9.39 9.63 2.13
CA SER A 23 9.32 8.63 1.05
C SER A 23 8.90 9.31 -0.24
N GLU A 24 8.96 8.59 -1.37
CA GLU A 24 8.40 9.08 -2.62
C GLU A 24 6.88 9.30 -2.51
N LEU A 25 6.18 8.42 -1.79
CA LEU A 25 4.74 8.54 -1.56
C LEU A 25 4.37 9.78 -0.73
N THR A 26 5.10 10.06 0.34
CA THR A 26 4.84 11.26 1.16
C THR A 26 5.18 12.54 0.41
N ALA A 27 6.25 12.56 -0.40
CA ALA A 27 6.58 13.69 -1.25
C ALA A 27 5.47 13.98 -2.28
N LEU A 28 4.89 12.94 -2.89
CA LEU A 28 3.73 13.07 -3.76
C LEU A 28 2.50 13.62 -3.00
N ASN A 29 2.20 13.10 -1.82
CA ASN A 29 1.09 13.57 -0.98
C ASN A 29 1.23 15.06 -0.63
N GLU A 30 2.43 15.49 -0.26
CA GLU A 30 2.72 16.89 0.05
C GLU A 30 2.56 17.80 -1.18
N ALA A 31 3.03 17.37 -2.34
CA ALA A 31 2.88 18.12 -3.59
C ALA A 31 1.40 18.27 -3.98
N ILE A 32 0.60 17.20 -3.83
CA ILE A 32 -0.86 17.25 -4.03
C ILE A 32 -1.51 18.25 -3.08
N ALA A 33 -1.17 18.21 -1.78
CA ALA A 33 -1.72 19.12 -0.77
C ALA A 33 -1.39 20.59 -1.07
N ARG A 34 -0.18 20.89 -1.59
CA ARG A 34 0.19 22.21 -2.09
C ARG A 34 -0.57 22.63 -3.37
N GLY A 35 -1.25 21.67 -4.03
CA GLY A 35 -1.98 21.88 -5.29
C GLY A 35 -1.07 21.91 -6.50
N GLU A 36 0.10 21.32 -6.41
CA GLU A 36 0.99 21.12 -7.56
C GLU A 36 0.33 20.20 -8.59
N ARG A 37 0.68 20.44 -9.84
CA ARG A 37 0.22 19.63 -10.96
C ARG A 37 1.43 19.06 -11.69
N ASP A 38 1.18 18.01 -12.45
CA ASP A 38 2.21 17.39 -13.27
C ASP A 38 3.45 16.95 -12.45
N ILE A 39 3.16 16.36 -11.27
CA ILE A 39 4.16 15.92 -10.30
C ILE A 39 4.88 14.69 -10.85
N ALA A 40 6.21 14.78 -10.99
CA ALA A 40 7.01 13.65 -11.46
C ALA A 40 7.10 12.57 -10.38
N VAL A 41 6.89 11.32 -10.79
CA VAL A 41 7.02 10.12 -9.94
C VAL A 41 7.79 9.03 -10.67
N SER A 42 8.31 8.05 -9.94
CA SER A 42 8.99 6.90 -10.55
C SER A 42 8.05 6.05 -11.41
N PRO A 43 8.58 5.35 -12.42
CA PRO A 43 7.78 4.40 -13.20
C PRO A 43 7.11 3.32 -12.34
N GLU A 44 7.78 2.89 -11.27
CA GLU A 44 7.23 1.90 -10.36
C GLU A 44 6.07 2.44 -9.53
N LEU A 45 6.18 3.67 -9.00
CA LEU A 45 5.06 4.30 -8.29
C LEU A 45 3.89 4.54 -9.25
N THR A 46 4.14 4.95 -10.49
CA THR A 46 3.12 5.06 -11.54
C THR A 46 2.38 3.74 -11.73
N PHE A 47 3.10 2.64 -11.89
CA PHE A 47 2.53 1.30 -12.05
C PHE A 47 1.65 0.91 -10.84
N ILE A 48 2.15 1.13 -9.63
CA ILE A 48 1.41 0.85 -8.39
C ILE A 48 0.14 1.69 -8.31
N LEU A 49 0.22 2.99 -8.61
CA LEU A 49 -0.94 3.89 -8.57
C LEU A 49 -2.00 3.53 -9.63
N GLN A 50 -1.59 3.15 -10.82
CA GLN A 50 -2.50 2.66 -11.85
C GLN A 50 -3.19 1.36 -11.43
N GLY A 51 -2.43 0.43 -10.84
CA GLY A 51 -2.98 -0.82 -10.29
C GLY A 51 -4.00 -0.57 -9.17
N THR A 52 -3.68 0.34 -8.24
CA THR A 52 -4.62 0.70 -7.16
C THR A 52 -5.85 1.43 -7.67
N ALA A 53 -5.73 2.28 -8.68
CA ALA A 53 -6.85 2.95 -9.33
C ALA A 53 -7.79 1.94 -10.02
N ALA A 54 -7.23 0.92 -10.67
CA ALA A 54 -8.00 -0.14 -11.30
C ALA A 54 -8.80 -0.95 -10.25
N ILE A 55 -8.19 -1.32 -9.12
CA ILE A 55 -8.88 -2.03 -8.03
C ILE A 55 -9.94 -1.14 -7.39
N ALA A 56 -9.66 0.15 -7.18
CA ALA A 56 -10.66 1.09 -6.68
C ALA A 56 -11.89 1.15 -7.58
N ALA A 57 -11.69 1.19 -8.91
CA ALA A 57 -12.78 1.17 -9.87
C ALA A 57 -13.55 -0.16 -9.86
N GLN A 58 -12.87 -1.30 -9.81
CA GLN A 58 -13.48 -2.64 -9.78
C GLN A 58 -14.28 -2.93 -8.50
N SER A 59 -13.91 -2.27 -7.40
CA SER A 59 -14.57 -2.42 -6.10
C SER A 59 -15.63 -1.34 -5.81
N ASP A 60 -16.09 -0.61 -6.82
CA ASP A 60 -17.00 0.53 -6.64
C ASP A 60 -16.52 1.53 -5.57
N GLN A 61 -15.21 1.77 -5.52
CA GLN A 61 -14.52 2.63 -4.55
C GLN A 61 -14.58 2.13 -3.09
N LEU A 62 -14.94 0.87 -2.84
CA LEU A 62 -14.86 0.26 -1.51
C LEU A 62 -13.40 0.09 -1.07
N PHE A 63 -12.50 -0.19 -2.01
CA PHE A 63 -11.06 -0.02 -1.83
C PHE A 63 -10.67 1.38 -2.29
N ASN A 64 -10.24 2.23 -1.37
CA ASN A 64 -9.89 3.62 -1.67
C ASN A 64 -8.60 4.04 -0.97
N PRO A 65 -7.44 3.93 -1.62
CA PRO A 65 -6.17 4.34 -1.01
C PRO A 65 -5.97 5.86 -0.91
N SER A 66 -6.91 6.68 -1.41
CA SER A 66 -6.82 8.16 -1.31
C SER A 66 -7.21 8.72 0.05
N ILE A 67 -7.61 7.88 1.01
CA ILE A 67 -8.12 8.27 2.32
C ILE A 67 -7.04 8.29 3.43
N GLY A 68 -5.76 8.37 3.07
CA GLY A 68 -4.66 8.40 4.05
C GLY A 68 -4.82 9.48 5.12
N GLY A 69 -5.45 10.60 4.79
CA GLY A 69 -5.80 11.64 5.79
C GLY A 69 -6.76 11.15 6.88
N LEU A 70 -7.75 10.31 6.52
CA LEU A 70 -8.61 9.66 7.52
C LEU A 70 -7.83 8.65 8.36
N VAL A 71 -6.95 7.86 7.73
CA VAL A 71 -6.08 6.90 8.43
C VAL A 71 -5.20 7.61 9.45
N ALA A 72 -4.62 8.77 9.08
CA ALA A 72 -3.83 9.63 9.97
C ALA A 72 -4.66 10.20 11.12
N LEU A 73 -5.88 10.72 10.85
CA LEU A 73 -6.78 11.26 11.87
C LEU A 73 -7.16 10.22 12.94
N TRP A 74 -7.26 8.95 12.57
CA TRP A 74 -7.51 7.85 13.51
C TRP A 74 -6.25 7.35 14.21
N GLY A 75 -5.09 7.99 14.01
CA GLY A 75 -3.83 7.69 14.69
C GLY A 75 -3.08 6.47 14.13
N PHE A 76 -3.43 5.99 12.93
CA PHE A 76 -2.77 4.82 12.33
C PHE A 76 -1.47 5.17 11.59
N HIS A 77 -1.13 6.44 11.43
CA HIS A 77 0.17 6.91 10.94
C HIS A 77 1.14 7.10 12.11
N SER A 78 1.36 6.05 12.88
CA SER A 78 2.26 6.02 14.02
C SER A 78 2.76 4.61 14.26
N ASP A 79 4.00 4.47 14.72
CA ASP A 79 4.57 3.20 15.17
C ASP A 79 4.06 2.82 16.59
N GLU A 80 3.49 3.79 17.32
CA GLU A 80 2.85 3.58 18.61
C GLU A 80 1.33 3.68 18.47
N PHE A 81 0.64 2.56 18.62
CA PHE A 81 -0.81 2.57 18.65
C PHE A 81 -1.33 3.16 19.96
N LYS A 82 -2.01 4.30 19.87
CA LYS A 82 -2.74 4.91 21.00
C LYS A 82 -4.21 5.04 20.60
N PRO A 83 -5.15 4.60 21.45
CA PRO A 83 -6.57 4.85 21.21
C PRO A 83 -6.81 6.36 21.11
N LEU A 84 -7.19 6.83 19.93
CA LEU A 84 -7.43 8.24 19.66
C LEU A 84 -8.81 8.38 19.02
N LEU A 85 -9.61 9.31 19.53
CA LEU A 85 -10.79 9.78 18.82
C LEU A 85 -10.38 11.04 18.04
N PRO A 86 -10.61 11.04 16.72
CA PRO A 86 -10.27 12.20 15.90
C PRO A 86 -11.13 13.42 16.26
N ASP A 87 -10.59 14.60 16.00
CA ASP A 87 -11.39 15.84 16.08
C ASP A 87 -12.60 15.76 15.14
N PRO A 88 -13.84 15.95 15.65
CA PRO A 88 -15.05 15.80 14.84
C PRO A 88 -15.09 16.75 13.64
N ALA A 89 -14.59 18.00 13.78
CA ALA A 89 -14.62 18.97 12.70
C ALA A 89 -13.63 18.58 11.58
N ALA A 90 -12.44 18.10 11.95
CA ALA A 90 -11.45 17.59 10.97
C ALA A 90 -11.98 16.34 10.25
N LEU A 91 -12.65 15.44 10.98
CA LEU A 91 -13.26 14.24 10.39
C LEU A 91 -14.37 14.62 9.40
N GLU A 92 -15.26 15.53 9.77
CA GLU A 92 -16.34 16.00 8.90
C GLU A 92 -15.78 16.68 7.64
N ALA A 93 -14.77 17.52 7.78
CA ALA A 93 -14.12 18.18 6.65
C ALA A 93 -13.53 17.16 5.67
N MET A 94 -12.85 16.11 6.16
CA MET A 94 -12.27 15.07 5.32
C MET A 94 -13.34 14.21 4.64
N VAL A 95 -14.41 13.86 5.36
CA VAL A 95 -15.56 13.13 4.79
C VAL A 95 -16.24 13.95 3.71
N LYS A 96 -16.40 15.26 3.90
CA LYS A 96 -16.97 16.19 2.93
C LYS A 96 -16.11 16.35 1.68
N ALA A 97 -14.80 16.36 1.84
CA ALA A 97 -13.84 16.47 0.75
C ALA A 97 -13.86 15.25 -0.19
N ARG A 98 -14.28 14.08 0.29
CA ARG A 98 -14.47 12.82 -0.47
C ARG A 98 -13.30 12.48 -1.39
N PRO A 99 -12.06 12.41 -0.91
CA PRO A 99 -10.93 12.08 -1.76
C PRO A 99 -11.09 10.68 -2.37
N ARG A 100 -10.79 10.55 -3.68
CA ARG A 100 -10.95 9.31 -4.46
C ARG A 100 -9.78 9.12 -5.41
N MET A 101 -9.54 7.88 -5.80
CA MET A 101 -8.57 7.58 -6.87
C MET A 101 -8.96 8.21 -8.22
N THR A 102 -10.24 8.44 -8.46
CA THR A 102 -10.73 9.14 -9.66
C THR A 102 -10.38 10.63 -9.70
N ASP A 103 -9.94 11.22 -8.58
CA ASP A 103 -9.44 12.60 -8.54
C ASP A 103 -8.01 12.72 -9.11
N LEU A 104 -7.34 11.59 -9.35
CA LEU A 104 -5.98 11.53 -9.87
C LEU A 104 -5.97 11.29 -11.39
N ALA A 105 -5.19 12.08 -12.10
CA ALA A 105 -4.73 11.79 -13.45
C ALA A 105 -3.30 11.23 -13.36
N ILE A 106 -3.10 9.99 -13.83
CA ILE A 106 -1.84 9.25 -13.71
C ILE A 106 -1.42 8.80 -15.11
N ALA A 107 -0.42 9.44 -15.70
CA ALA A 107 0.11 9.12 -17.02
C ALA A 107 1.59 9.54 -17.13
N ASP A 108 2.35 8.87 -17.95
CA ASP A 108 3.72 9.23 -18.34
C ASP A 108 4.66 9.56 -17.16
N ASN A 109 4.55 8.80 -16.08
CA ASN A 109 5.27 9.00 -14.81
C ASN A 109 4.98 10.38 -14.17
N ARG A 110 3.77 10.86 -14.38
CA ARG A 110 3.28 12.12 -13.83
C ARG A 110 1.93 11.91 -13.14
N VAL A 111 1.73 12.67 -12.06
CA VAL A 111 0.48 12.66 -11.28
C VAL A 111 -0.03 14.09 -11.12
N SER A 112 -1.31 14.28 -11.36
CA SER A 112 -2.04 15.50 -11.00
C SER A 112 -3.28 15.13 -10.21
N SER A 113 -3.66 15.96 -9.23
CA SER A 113 -4.90 15.77 -8.49
C SER A 113 -5.86 16.96 -8.70
N ALA A 114 -7.13 16.64 -8.90
CA ALA A 114 -8.21 17.62 -8.88
C ALA A 114 -8.66 17.97 -7.44
N ASN A 115 -8.27 17.16 -6.44
CA ASN A 115 -8.66 17.28 -5.06
C ASN A 115 -7.43 17.28 -4.15
N ARG A 116 -7.14 18.42 -3.51
CA ARG A 116 -5.98 18.59 -2.61
C ARG A 116 -6.08 17.78 -1.32
N SER A 117 -7.25 17.25 -0.99
CA SER A 117 -7.47 16.39 0.18
C SER A 117 -7.11 14.93 -0.08
N VAL A 118 -6.74 14.57 -1.32
CA VAL A 118 -6.17 13.25 -1.61
C VAL A 118 -4.86 13.11 -0.83
N GLN A 119 -4.80 12.08 -0.01
CA GLN A 119 -3.60 11.63 0.67
C GLN A 119 -3.52 10.13 0.50
N LEU A 120 -2.52 9.68 -0.22
CA LEU A 120 -2.37 8.27 -0.57
C LEU A 120 -1.81 7.49 0.62
N ASP A 121 -2.46 6.38 0.94
CA ASP A 121 -1.97 5.32 1.82
C ASP A 121 -2.12 3.98 1.09
N LEU A 122 -1.00 3.34 0.82
CA LEU A 122 -0.94 2.10 0.05
C LEU A 122 -0.84 0.85 0.92
N GLY A 123 -1.03 0.96 2.24
CA GLY A 123 -0.91 -0.15 3.19
C GLY A 123 -1.81 -1.34 2.87
N GLY A 124 -2.97 -1.11 2.27
CA GLY A 124 -3.89 -2.15 1.79
C GLY A 124 -3.45 -2.86 0.51
N TYR A 125 -2.48 -2.31 -0.23
CA TYR A 125 -1.98 -2.85 -1.51
C TYR A 125 -0.52 -3.30 -1.44
N ALA A 126 0.33 -2.52 -0.76
CA ALA A 126 1.78 -2.67 -0.80
C ALA A 126 2.29 -4.04 -0.36
N LYS A 127 1.62 -4.69 0.62
CA LYS A 127 2.02 -6.03 1.09
C LYS A 127 1.80 -7.09 0.00
N GLY A 128 0.69 -7.03 -0.74
CA GLY A 128 0.44 -7.91 -1.88
C GLY A 128 1.47 -7.69 -2.99
N TYR A 129 1.73 -6.44 -3.34
CA TYR A 129 2.75 -6.09 -4.32
C TYR A 129 4.14 -6.58 -3.91
N ALA A 130 4.52 -6.41 -2.64
CA ALA A 130 5.80 -6.89 -2.12
C ALA A 130 5.92 -8.42 -2.20
N LEU A 131 4.82 -9.16 -1.96
CA LEU A 131 4.78 -10.62 -2.13
C LEU A 131 4.99 -11.03 -3.60
N ASP A 132 4.36 -10.32 -4.55
CA ASP A 132 4.55 -10.58 -5.98
C ASP A 132 6.00 -10.33 -6.40
N ARG A 133 6.63 -9.24 -5.92
CA ARG A 133 8.05 -8.94 -6.15
C ARG A 133 8.96 -10.03 -5.55
N ALA A 134 8.68 -10.44 -4.31
CA ALA A 134 9.42 -11.53 -3.68
C ALA A 134 9.32 -12.84 -4.46
N ALA A 135 8.12 -13.18 -4.94
CA ALA A 135 7.90 -14.36 -5.75
C ALA A 135 8.68 -14.31 -7.07
N ALA A 136 8.76 -13.15 -7.72
CA ALA A 136 9.56 -12.96 -8.93
C ALA A 136 11.04 -13.20 -8.64
N ILE A 137 11.60 -12.54 -7.62
CA ILE A 137 13.01 -12.69 -7.20
C ILE A 137 13.34 -14.16 -6.88
N LEU A 138 12.47 -14.86 -6.16
CA LEU A 138 12.68 -16.27 -5.83
C LEU A 138 12.70 -17.15 -7.06
N ARG A 139 11.78 -16.93 -8.02
CA ARG A 139 11.78 -17.69 -9.29
C ARG A 139 13.04 -17.43 -10.11
N GLU A 140 13.46 -16.19 -10.24
CA GLU A 140 14.69 -15.77 -10.95
C GLU A 140 15.95 -16.39 -10.33
N THR A 141 15.95 -16.58 -9.01
CA THR A 141 17.06 -17.22 -8.29
C THR A 141 16.95 -18.75 -8.21
N GLY A 142 15.99 -19.35 -8.91
CA GLY A 142 15.81 -20.80 -8.98
C GLY A 142 15.06 -21.43 -7.81
N VAL A 143 14.52 -20.63 -6.89
CA VAL A 143 13.69 -21.14 -5.78
C VAL A 143 12.28 -21.42 -6.30
N ARG A 144 11.89 -22.69 -6.27
CA ARG A 144 10.58 -23.13 -6.78
C ARG A 144 9.54 -23.28 -5.68
N ASN A 145 9.96 -23.57 -4.46
CA ASN A 145 9.08 -23.86 -3.33
C ASN A 145 9.36 -22.88 -2.20
N ALA A 146 8.39 -22.07 -1.82
CA ALA A 146 8.51 -21.12 -0.74
C ALA A 146 7.15 -20.77 -0.13
N LEU A 147 7.14 -20.45 1.15
CA LEU A 147 6.01 -19.83 1.84
C LEU A 147 6.47 -18.48 2.38
N ILE A 148 5.82 -17.41 1.95
CA ILE A 148 6.16 -16.04 2.34
C ILE A 148 4.99 -15.49 3.14
N ASN A 149 5.26 -14.87 4.29
CA ASN A 149 4.25 -14.21 5.12
C ASN A 149 4.71 -12.79 5.48
N ILE A 150 3.90 -11.80 5.16
CA ILE A 150 4.11 -10.39 5.52
C ILE A 150 2.90 -9.93 6.33
N GLY A 151 3.01 -9.94 7.67
CA GLY A 151 1.95 -9.44 8.54
C GLY A 151 0.57 -10.06 8.29
N GLY A 152 0.53 -11.38 8.01
CA GLY A 152 -0.70 -12.13 7.75
C GLY A 152 -1.08 -12.26 6.26
N ASN A 153 -0.48 -11.49 5.36
CA ASN A 153 -0.59 -11.73 3.92
C ASN A 153 0.35 -12.87 3.54
N VAL A 154 -0.18 -13.94 2.97
CA VAL A 154 0.59 -15.17 2.69
C VAL A 154 0.59 -15.46 1.20
N MET A 155 1.77 -15.78 0.67
CA MET A 155 1.96 -16.33 -0.68
C MET A 155 2.67 -17.66 -0.60
N ALA A 156 2.12 -18.67 -1.30
CA ALA A 156 2.70 -19.98 -1.44
C ALA A 156 3.20 -20.19 -2.88
N LEU A 157 4.45 -20.62 -3.03
CA LEU A 157 5.04 -21.03 -4.30
C LEU A 157 5.29 -22.53 -4.26
N GLY A 158 4.92 -23.23 -5.33
CA GLY A 158 5.15 -24.68 -5.45
C GLY A 158 4.52 -25.48 -4.30
N ASP A 159 5.28 -26.41 -3.74
CA ASP A 159 4.82 -27.35 -2.74
C ASP A 159 5.82 -27.52 -1.57
N LYS A 160 5.42 -28.23 -0.54
CA LYS A 160 6.26 -28.62 0.61
C LYS A 160 6.69 -30.08 0.48
N GLY A 161 7.72 -30.33 -0.35
CA GLY A 161 8.24 -31.69 -0.54
C GLY A 161 7.22 -32.64 -1.16
N GLY A 162 6.51 -32.19 -2.20
CA GLY A 162 5.47 -32.96 -2.90
C GLY A 162 4.08 -32.88 -2.24
N GLN A 163 3.91 -32.10 -1.17
CA GLN A 163 2.63 -31.91 -0.50
C GLN A 163 2.18 -30.45 -0.61
N PRO A 164 0.89 -30.17 -0.74
CA PRO A 164 0.37 -28.80 -0.74
C PRO A 164 0.75 -28.04 0.55
N TRP A 165 1.04 -26.75 0.40
CA TRP A 165 1.17 -25.85 1.55
C TRP A 165 -0.15 -25.79 2.33
N ARG A 166 -0.06 -25.79 3.66
CA ARG A 166 -1.22 -25.61 4.54
C ARG A 166 -1.04 -24.31 5.31
N VAL A 167 -2.03 -23.42 5.18
CA VAL A 167 -2.06 -22.12 5.87
C VAL A 167 -3.28 -22.11 6.79
N GLY A 168 -3.05 -21.91 8.09
CA GLY A 168 -4.12 -21.77 9.08
C GLY A 168 -4.65 -20.34 9.10
N ILE A 169 -5.97 -20.18 9.20
CA ILE A 169 -6.62 -18.88 9.45
C ILE A 169 -7.03 -18.88 10.92
N GLN A 170 -6.45 -17.93 11.69
CA GLN A 170 -6.80 -17.79 13.10
C GLN A 170 -8.20 -17.23 13.27
N HIS A 171 -9.05 -17.93 14.02
CA HIS A 171 -10.38 -17.45 14.34
C HIS A 171 -10.32 -16.40 15.45
N ARG A 172 -10.88 -15.20 15.21
CA ARG A 172 -10.80 -14.06 16.14
C ARG A 172 -11.42 -14.27 17.53
N ARG A 173 -12.27 -15.27 17.70
CA ARG A 173 -13.02 -15.53 18.95
C ARG A 173 -12.48 -16.68 19.80
N THR A 174 -11.49 -17.40 19.36
CA THR A 174 -10.77 -18.40 20.14
C THR A 174 -9.47 -17.79 20.63
N ALA A 175 -9.48 -17.26 21.86
CA ALA A 175 -8.23 -17.07 22.60
C ALA A 175 -7.59 -18.45 22.77
N ALA A 176 -6.29 -18.57 22.44
CA ALA A 176 -5.49 -19.74 22.76
C ALA A 176 -5.32 -19.86 24.25
#